data_d37c971e8d4aa4b0f1323c7443dfcf5d
#
_entry.id   d37c971e8d4aa4b0f1323c7443dfcf5d
#
_cell.length_a   1.000
_cell.length_b   1.000
_cell.length_c   1.000
_cell.angle_alpha   90.00
_cell.angle_beta   90.00
_cell.angle_gamma   90.00
#
_symmetry.space_group_name_H-M   'P 1'
#
loop_
_entity.id
_entity.type
_entity.pdbx_description
1 polymer ?
#
loop_
_entity_poly.entity_id
_entity_poly.type
_entity_poly.pdbx_seq_one_letter_code
_entity_poly.pdbx_strand_id
1 'polypeptide(L)'
;MKYLILCLFLLCGELLVCAQHMLSRQFPFFYQLSSNEIFDIYQDRTGYLWIGTTNGLARYDGYGLQTFRSDYKNLNLLSDNSIVCITDNDVYVWIATRKGVNLYNKQTCQVIPFPDERLRNRVIDYIVIDKNEISWIASGGKIYKCDSTAHVIREYELSSESGKSPTVNSIYVDSGGSVWVLSYAGLFKYDLHTDSFVGYPQLEKGNSFFTMFQDSSGNYWIGTWGEGLWQFFPDKAGEECYKRHHVLNPRSGETEPIFFSMTQDDTFGYLWLLSYGGLYALEYTGEGTLKQVDIHDLVDTQMMYTRIRKDREGNLWLASYDMAYTIFFDNSNIDNYPLRQFKEQTGWDANLLNLCLDGDNVLWMSQDRYGLCLYDLSRDAFADISKTGNLGEADILIKSCSKSGVWASIRGVTRLIRLTNQNLRVQVAEDVDLSLIH
;
A
#
# COMPACT_ATOMS: atom_id res chain seq x y z
N MET A 1 30.85 -42.74 9.88
CA MET A 1 30.02 -42.16 10.95
C MET A 1 30.38 -40.74 11.32
N LYS A 2 31.65 -40.29 11.37
CA LYS A 2 32.00 -38.87 11.66
C LYS A 2 31.60 -37.87 10.57
N TYR A 3 31.53 -38.26 9.32
CA TYR A 3 31.11 -37.37 8.21
C TYR A 3 29.60 -37.27 8.04
N LEU A 4 28.83 -38.22 8.57
CA LEU A 4 27.36 -38.17 8.54
C LEU A 4 26.81 -37.19 9.59
N ILE A 5 27.52 -37.01 10.69
CA ILE A 5 27.16 -36.04 11.76
C ILE A 5 27.51 -34.60 11.34
N LEU A 6 28.60 -34.43 10.55
CA LEU A 6 28.96 -33.10 10.03
C LEU A 6 27.97 -32.60 8.96
N CYS A 7 27.42 -33.50 8.14
CA CYS A 7 26.36 -33.12 7.18
C CYS A 7 25.01 -32.83 7.84
N LEU A 8 24.70 -33.46 9.00
CA LEU A 8 23.50 -33.12 9.76
C LEU A 8 23.60 -31.74 10.48
N PHE A 9 24.82 -31.35 10.89
CA PHE A 9 25.03 -30.01 11.47
C PHE A 9 25.06 -28.88 10.42
N LEU A 10 25.41 -29.19 9.17
CA LEU A 10 25.33 -28.23 8.05
C LEU A 10 23.90 -28.08 7.48
N LEU A 11 23.00 -29.03 7.78
CA LEU A 11 21.60 -28.98 7.39
C LEU A 11 20.68 -28.39 8.48
N CYS A 12 21.15 -28.21 9.71
CA CYS A 12 20.41 -27.53 10.80
C CYS A 12 20.86 -26.09 11.04
N GLY A 13 21.80 -25.59 10.25
CA GLY A 13 22.33 -24.25 10.38
C GLY A 13 21.85 -23.33 9.30
N GLU A 14 20.56 -23.25 9.05
CA GLU A 14 19.97 -22.10 8.32
C GLU A 14 18.47 -22.35 8.20
N LEU A 15 17.74 -21.78 9.09
CA LEU A 15 16.41 -21.24 8.85
C LEU A 15 16.03 -20.39 10.08
N LEU A 16 16.89 -19.44 10.43
CA LEU A 16 16.37 -18.17 10.88
C LEU A 16 15.83 -17.51 9.60
N VAL A 17 14.71 -18.02 9.10
CA VAL A 17 13.83 -17.23 8.25
C VAL A 17 13.36 -16.11 9.16
N CYS A 18 14.02 -14.96 9.07
CA CYS A 18 13.46 -13.71 9.53
C CYS A 18 12.08 -13.66 8.87
N ALA A 19 11.02 -13.95 9.61
CA ALA A 19 9.67 -13.88 9.08
C ALA A 19 9.45 -12.40 8.77
N GLN A 20 9.59 -12.05 7.51
CA GLN A 20 9.23 -10.71 7.03
C GLN A 20 7.73 -10.60 7.20
N HIS A 21 7.29 -9.69 8.05
CA HIS A 21 5.88 -9.47 8.32
C HIS A 21 5.37 -8.31 7.47
N MET A 22 4.23 -8.53 6.84
CA MET A 22 3.44 -7.45 6.26
C MET A 22 2.47 -6.93 7.33
N LEU A 23 2.39 -5.63 7.46
CA LEU A 23 1.53 -4.96 8.41
C LEU A 23 0.67 -3.95 7.69
N SER A 24 -0.56 -3.76 8.14
CA SER A 24 -1.41 -2.69 7.63
C SER A 24 -1.75 -1.69 8.73
N ARG A 25 -1.88 -0.43 8.33
CA ARG A 25 -2.34 0.64 9.20
C ARG A 25 -3.31 1.52 8.44
N GLN A 26 -4.42 1.84 9.10
CA GLN A 26 -5.34 2.86 8.59
C GLN A 26 -4.67 4.24 8.64
N PHE A 27 -4.91 5.07 7.61
CA PHE A 27 -4.44 6.44 7.59
C PHE A 27 -5.05 7.25 8.75
N PRO A 28 -4.24 7.80 9.66
CA PRO A 28 -4.75 8.35 10.93
C PRO A 28 -5.58 9.62 10.76
N PHE A 29 -5.39 10.35 9.65
CA PHE A 29 -6.09 11.61 9.37
C PHE A 29 -7.24 11.45 8.37
N PHE A 30 -7.67 10.22 8.11
CA PHE A 30 -8.71 9.93 7.12
C PHE A 30 -9.99 10.76 7.34
N TYR A 31 -10.46 10.86 8.58
CA TYR A 31 -11.68 11.62 8.93
C TYR A 31 -11.52 13.16 8.84
N GLN A 32 -10.32 13.67 8.58
CA GLN A 32 -10.05 15.09 8.35
C GLN A 32 -9.97 15.43 6.87
N LEU A 33 -10.06 14.44 5.99
CA LEU A 33 -10.10 14.66 4.55
C LEU A 33 -11.41 15.37 4.17
N SER A 34 -11.37 16.13 3.09
CA SER A 34 -12.53 16.87 2.58
C SER A 34 -13.61 15.98 1.97
N SER A 35 -13.30 14.76 1.65
CA SER A 35 -14.20 13.70 1.21
C SER A 35 -13.57 12.33 1.52
N ASN A 36 -14.42 11.35 1.79
CA ASN A 36 -14.00 9.96 1.99
C ASN A 36 -13.66 9.26 0.67
N GLU A 37 -14.14 9.77 -0.45
CA GLU A 37 -13.89 9.20 -1.77
C GLU A 37 -12.51 9.64 -2.29
N ILE A 38 -11.52 8.76 -2.15
CA ILE A 38 -10.16 9.00 -2.59
C ILE A 38 -9.95 8.38 -3.97
N PHE A 39 -9.47 9.18 -4.93
CA PHE A 39 -9.18 8.72 -6.29
C PHE A 39 -7.71 8.50 -6.57
N ASP A 40 -6.82 9.25 -5.91
CA ASP A 40 -5.39 9.03 -6.04
C ASP A 40 -4.66 9.36 -4.73
N ILE A 41 -3.61 8.61 -4.45
CA ILE A 41 -2.65 8.86 -3.37
C ILE A 41 -1.27 8.87 -4.01
N TYR A 42 -0.47 9.89 -3.73
CA TYR A 42 0.82 10.08 -4.35
C TYR A 42 1.83 10.70 -3.37
N GLN A 43 2.99 10.07 -3.19
CA GLN A 43 4.09 10.68 -2.46
C GLN A 43 5.00 11.42 -3.44
N ASP A 44 5.19 12.72 -3.22
CA ASP A 44 6.06 13.52 -4.05
C ASP A 44 7.56 13.31 -3.74
N ARG A 45 8.42 13.86 -4.58
CA ARG A 45 9.89 13.75 -4.45
C ARG A 45 10.43 14.40 -3.18
N THR A 46 9.67 15.27 -2.54
CA THR A 46 10.03 15.92 -1.26
C THR A 46 9.55 15.15 -0.04
N GLY A 47 8.76 14.07 -0.25
CA GLY A 47 8.25 13.18 0.80
C GLY A 47 6.85 13.51 1.30
N TYR A 48 6.20 14.57 0.83
CA TYR A 48 4.82 14.85 1.15
C TYR A 48 3.87 13.86 0.49
N LEU A 49 2.88 13.40 1.24
CA LEU A 49 1.81 12.56 0.70
C LEU A 49 0.65 13.45 0.24
N TRP A 50 0.27 13.31 -1.02
CA TRP A 50 -0.84 14.01 -1.64
C TRP A 50 -2.03 13.06 -1.80
N ILE A 51 -3.19 13.49 -1.36
CA ILE A 51 -4.43 12.70 -1.36
C ILE A 51 -5.48 13.47 -2.16
N GLY A 52 -5.80 12.93 -3.32
CA GLY A 52 -6.80 13.47 -4.23
C GLY A 52 -8.18 12.86 -3.96
N THR A 53 -9.17 13.71 -3.67
CA THR A 53 -10.53 13.28 -3.37
C THR A 53 -11.53 13.84 -4.37
N THR A 54 -12.80 13.47 -4.26
CA THR A 54 -13.90 14.09 -5.02
C THR A 54 -14.18 15.54 -4.60
N ASN A 55 -13.66 15.99 -3.46
CA ASN A 55 -13.97 17.30 -2.89
C ASN A 55 -12.72 18.08 -2.43
N GLY A 56 -11.63 17.95 -3.15
CA GLY A 56 -10.39 18.69 -2.93
C GLY A 56 -9.17 17.80 -2.83
N LEU A 57 -8.04 18.45 -2.67
CA LEU A 57 -6.72 17.87 -2.53
C LEU A 57 -6.22 18.09 -1.11
N ALA A 58 -5.64 17.08 -0.49
CA ALA A 58 -4.96 17.20 0.79
C ALA A 58 -3.47 16.89 0.64
N ARG A 59 -2.62 17.62 1.36
CA ARG A 59 -1.19 17.34 1.52
C ARG A 59 -0.92 16.96 2.97
N TYR A 60 -0.29 15.83 3.19
CA TYR A 60 0.11 15.32 4.49
C TYR A 60 1.63 15.39 4.63
N ASP A 61 2.11 15.93 5.77
CA ASP A 61 3.53 16.15 6.06
C ASP A 61 4.08 15.22 7.16
N GLY A 62 3.31 14.21 7.56
CA GLY A 62 3.62 13.33 8.69
C GLY A 62 2.97 13.75 10.01
N TYR A 63 2.54 15.02 10.15
CA TYR A 63 1.98 15.58 11.39
C TYR A 63 0.56 16.13 11.21
N GLY A 64 0.24 16.66 10.05
CA GLY A 64 -1.06 17.28 9.80
C GLY A 64 -1.43 17.32 8.33
N LEU A 65 -2.66 17.77 8.07
CA LEU A 65 -3.22 17.92 6.72
C LEU A 65 -3.36 19.39 6.36
N GLN A 66 -2.88 19.72 5.15
CA GLN A 66 -3.22 20.98 4.47
C GLN A 66 -4.18 20.67 3.33
N THR A 67 -5.35 21.33 3.32
CA THR A 67 -6.38 21.09 2.29
C THR A 67 -6.41 22.22 1.27
N PHE A 68 -6.53 21.86 -0.02
CA PHE A 68 -6.68 22.76 -1.15
C PHE A 68 -8.02 22.50 -1.82
N ARG A 69 -8.78 23.57 -2.10
CA ARG A 69 -10.09 23.48 -2.75
C ARG A 69 -10.25 24.58 -3.79
N SER A 70 -11.17 24.38 -4.72
CA SER A 70 -11.54 25.41 -5.68
C SER A 70 -12.39 26.50 -5.00
N ASP A 71 -12.20 27.75 -5.43
CA ASP A 71 -13.07 28.86 -5.11
C ASP A 71 -13.28 29.68 -6.38
N TYR A 72 -14.54 29.88 -6.78
CA TYR A 72 -14.88 30.62 -7.98
C TYR A 72 -14.44 32.10 -7.95
N LYS A 73 -14.14 32.65 -6.78
CA LYS A 73 -13.65 34.01 -6.58
C LYS A 73 -12.13 34.14 -6.63
N ASN A 74 -11.40 33.00 -6.53
CA ASN A 74 -9.96 33.00 -6.48
C ASN A 74 -9.38 32.01 -7.49
N LEU A 75 -8.93 32.51 -8.62
CA LEU A 75 -8.36 31.69 -9.70
C LEU A 75 -6.97 31.09 -9.37
N ASN A 76 -6.35 31.52 -8.28
CA ASN A 76 -5.08 30.93 -7.77
C ASN A 76 -5.29 29.72 -6.87
N LEU A 77 -6.47 29.10 -6.96
CA LEU A 77 -6.82 27.86 -6.30
C LEU A 77 -7.09 26.76 -7.34
N LEU A 78 -7.49 25.57 -6.88
CA LEU A 78 -7.82 24.49 -7.79
C LEU A 78 -8.95 24.88 -8.76
N SER A 79 -8.82 24.45 -10.02
CA SER A 79 -9.85 24.68 -11.06
C SER A 79 -11.12 23.86 -10.80
N ASP A 80 -10.98 22.73 -10.12
CA ASP A 80 -12.08 21.85 -9.69
C ASP A 80 -11.68 21.05 -8.44
N ASN A 81 -12.67 20.65 -7.64
CA ASN A 81 -12.45 19.86 -6.45
C ASN A 81 -12.29 18.35 -6.73
N SER A 82 -12.73 17.88 -7.89
CA SER A 82 -12.64 16.47 -8.26
C SER A 82 -11.25 16.19 -8.83
N ILE A 83 -10.40 15.61 -8.01
CA ILE A 83 -9.02 15.24 -8.38
C ILE A 83 -9.06 13.90 -9.13
N VAL A 84 -8.35 13.82 -10.25
CA VAL A 84 -8.28 12.62 -11.10
C VAL A 84 -6.99 11.86 -10.86
N CYS A 85 -5.84 12.53 -10.98
CA CYS A 85 -4.55 11.95 -10.64
C CYS A 85 -3.52 13.02 -10.30
N ILE A 86 -2.44 12.58 -9.64
CA ILE A 86 -1.38 13.44 -9.10
C ILE A 86 -0.04 12.86 -9.52
N THR A 87 0.87 13.73 -9.94
CA THR A 87 2.28 13.39 -10.19
C THR A 87 3.15 14.61 -9.92
N ASP A 88 4.50 14.47 -9.93
CA ASP A 88 5.37 15.60 -9.69
C ASP A 88 6.63 15.56 -10.54
N ASN A 89 7.23 16.73 -10.73
CA ASN A 89 8.61 16.92 -11.15
C ASN A 89 9.37 17.73 -10.08
N ASP A 90 10.58 18.16 -10.40
CA ASP A 90 11.38 18.91 -9.42
C ASP A 90 10.76 20.26 -9.05
N VAL A 91 9.98 20.87 -9.94
CA VAL A 91 9.42 22.22 -9.77
C VAL A 91 8.00 22.21 -9.26
N TYR A 92 7.17 21.32 -9.80
CA TYR A 92 5.72 21.32 -9.57
C TYR A 92 5.21 19.96 -9.12
N VAL A 93 4.14 19.97 -8.31
CA VAL A 93 3.19 18.88 -8.25
C VAL A 93 2.09 19.17 -9.27
N TRP A 94 1.85 18.24 -10.18
CA TRP A 94 0.87 18.33 -11.26
C TRP A 94 -0.43 17.66 -10.82
N ILE A 95 -1.51 18.40 -10.85
CA ILE A 95 -2.81 18.00 -10.31
C ILE A 95 -3.81 17.99 -11.44
N ALA A 96 -4.20 16.79 -11.88
CA ALA A 96 -5.27 16.61 -12.85
C ALA A 96 -6.62 16.72 -12.16
N THR A 97 -7.51 17.51 -12.74
CA THR A 97 -8.89 17.67 -12.27
C THR A 97 -9.88 17.47 -13.41
N ARG A 98 -11.17 17.43 -13.08
CA ARG A 98 -12.22 17.38 -14.11
C ARG A 98 -12.39 18.69 -14.88
N LYS A 99 -11.71 19.78 -14.48
CA LYS A 99 -11.72 21.09 -15.16
C LYS A 99 -10.33 21.62 -15.47
N GLY A 100 -9.37 20.75 -15.72
CA GLY A 100 -8.05 21.15 -16.18
C GLY A 100 -6.94 20.69 -15.26
N VAL A 101 -5.72 21.08 -15.63
CA VAL A 101 -4.51 20.86 -14.85
C VAL A 101 -4.25 22.05 -13.94
N ASN A 102 -3.86 21.78 -12.72
CA ASN A 102 -3.29 22.76 -11.80
C ASN A 102 -1.86 22.37 -11.45
N LEU A 103 -1.04 23.34 -11.13
CA LEU A 103 0.33 23.18 -10.71
C LEU A 103 0.48 23.69 -9.28
N TYR A 104 0.99 22.87 -8.38
CA TYR A 104 1.46 23.37 -7.09
C TYR A 104 2.95 23.63 -7.18
N ASN A 105 3.37 24.87 -7.08
CA ASN A 105 4.77 25.25 -7.10
C ASN A 105 5.40 24.92 -5.74
N LYS A 106 6.39 24.04 -5.75
CA LYS A 106 7.04 23.53 -4.53
C LYS A 106 7.86 24.61 -3.81
N GLN A 107 8.38 25.61 -4.52
CA GLN A 107 9.17 26.68 -3.94
C GLN A 107 8.30 27.75 -3.28
N THR A 108 7.22 28.19 -3.97
CA THR A 108 6.33 29.25 -3.46
C THR A 108 5.20 28.70 -2.60
N CYS A 109 4.99 27.38 -2.57
CA CYS A 109 3.90 26.71 -1.88
C CYS A 109 2.49 27.19 -2.33
N GLN A 110 2.35 27.58 -3.59
CA GLN A 110 1.10 28.10 -4.14
C GLN A 110 0.60 27.24 -5.30
N VAL A 111 -0.73 27.09 -5.37
CA VAL A 111 -1.40 26.52 -6.54
C VAL A 111 -1.52 27.58 -7.61
N ILE A 112 -1.15 27.27 -8.83
CA ILE A 112 -1.30 28.12 -10.00
C ILE A 112 -2.07 27.38 -11.10
N PRO A 113 -2.89 28.07 -11.90
CA PRO A 113 -3.55 27.47 -13.05
C PRO A 113 -2.51 27.07 -14.11
N PHE A 114 -2.82 26.04 -14.87
CA PHE A 114 -1.97 25.64 -15.99
C PHE A 114 -1.80 26.79 -17.00
N PRO A 115 -0.60 27.07 -17.50
CA PRO A 115 -0.37 28.24 -18.34
C PRO A 115 -1.07 28.16 -19.71
N ASP A 116 -1.18 26.96 -20.29
CA ASP A 116 -1.78 26.77 -21.62
C ASP A 116 -3.30 26.57 -21.55
N GLU A 117 -4.05 27.36 -22.31
CA GLU A 117 -5.52 27.33 -22.32
C GLU A 117 -6.09 26.01 -22.87
N ARG A 118 -5.33 25.28 -23.68
CA ARG A 118 -5.73 23.98 -24.22
C ARG A 118 -6.01 22.94 -23.13
N LEU A 119 -5.39 23.08 -21.96
CA LEU A 119 -5.54 22.17 -20.83
C LEU A 119 -6.24 22.83 -19.63
N ARG A 120 -6.81 24.02 -19.82
CA ARG A 120 -7.74 24.66 -18.87
C ARG A 120 -9.18 24.27 -19.21
N ASN A 121 -10.04 24.21 -18.21
CA ASN A 121 -11.49 23.95 -18.35
C ASN A 121 -11.83 22.67 -19.17
N ARG A 122 -10.97 21.68 -19.12
CA ARG A 122 -11.14 20.37 -19.77
C ARG A 122 -11.03 19.25 -18.77
N VAL A 123 -11.72 18.15 -19.05
CA VAL A 123 -11.52 16.90 -18.31
C VAL A 123 -10.12 16.37 -18.64
N ILE A 124 -9.33 16.16 -17.61
CA ILE A 124 -8.03 15.49 -17.75
C ILE A 124 -8.23 14.03 -17.39
N ASP A 125 -7.87 13.14 -18.33
CA ASP A 125 -8.03 11.71 -18.16
C ASP A 125 -6.86 11.11 -17.35
N TYR A 126 -5.62 11.54 -17.65
CA TYR A 126 -4.42 11.05 -16.98
C TYR A 126 -3.23 12.02 -17.15
N ILE A 127 -2.29 11.98 -16.20
CA ILE A 127 -0.97 12.66 -16.30
C ILE A 127 0.11 11.72 -15.78
N VAL A 128 1.24 11.68 -16.50
CA VAL A 128 2.47 11.04 -16.02
C VAL A 128 3.67 11.90 -16.43
N ILE A 129 4.74 11.81 -15.65
CA ILE A 129 6.01 12.46 -15.95
C ILE A 129 7.06 11.39 -16.21
N ASP A 130 7.80 11.52 -17.31
CA ASP A 130 8.87 10.59 -17.65
C ASP A 130 10.21 10.97 -17.01
N LYS A 131 11.23 10.13 -17.21
CA LYS A 131 12.57 10.32 -16.64
C LYS A 131 13.29 11.58 -17.15
N ASN A 132 12.84 12.15 -18.27
CA ASN A 132 13.39 13.36 -18.86
C ASN A 132 12.61 14.61 -18.43
N GLU A 133 11.78 14.51 -17.36
CA GLU A 133 10.92 15.59 -16.85
C GLU A 133 9.87 16.06 -17.88
N ILE A 134 9.59 15.26 -18.89
CA ILE A 134 8.51 15.50 -19.85
C ILE A 134 7.20 15.01 -19.27
N SER A 135 6.20 15.88 -19.25
CA SER A 135 4.85 15.52 -18.82
C SER A 135 4.00 15.10 -20.01
N TRP A 136 3.34 13.96 -19.86
CA TRP A 136 2.41 13.41 -20.85
C TRP A 136 1.00 13.46 -20.26
N ILE A 137 0.12 14.22 -20.91
CA ILE A 137 -1.23 14.52 -20.42
C ILE A 137 -2.25 14.00 -21.42
N ALA A 138 -3.17 13.15 -20.95
CA ALA A 138 -4.31 12.70 -21.74
C ALA A 138 -5.53 13.58 -21.46
N SER A 139 -6.20 14.03 -22.51
CA SER A 139 -7.45 14.77 -22.45
C SER A 139 -8.26 14.63 -23.74
N GLY A 140 -9.45 14.03 -23.64
CA GLY A 140 -10.40 13.94 -24.76
C GLY A 140 -9.83 13.19 -25.98
N GLY A 141 -9.09 12.10 -25.77
CA GLY A 141 -8.50 11.30 -26.84
C GLY A 141 -7.22 11.86 -27.45
N LYS A 142 -6.71 12.95 -26.92
CA LYS A 142 -5.44 13.55 -27.32
C LYS A 142 -4.39 13.38 -26.22
N ILE A 143 -3.12 13.34 -26.63
CA ILE A 143 -1.97 13.34 -25.74
C ILE A 143 -1.20 14.65 -25.94
N TYR A 144 -0.94 15.35 -24.84
CA TYR A 144 -0.15 16.58 -24.82
C TYR A 144 1.20 16.28 -24.19
N LYS A 145 2.27 16.61 -24.92
CA LYS A 145 3.65 16.56 -24.45
C LYS A 145 4.05 17.95 -23.94
N CYS A 146 4.44 18.04 -22.68
CA CYS A 146 4.83 19.29 -22.06
C CYS A 146 6.25 19.19 -21.49
N ASP A 147 6.97 20.32 -21.46
CA ASP A 147 8.25 20.42 -20.78
C ASP A 147 8.11 20.53 -19.26
N SER A 148 9.25 20.54 -18.55
CA SER A 148 9.30 20.61 -17.08
C SER A 148 8.73 21.92 -16.52
N THR A 149 8.57 22.95 -17.36
CA THR A 149 8.02 24.27 -17.00
C THR A 149 6.56 24.42 -17.39
N ALA A 150 5.91 23.33 -17.78
CA ALA A 150 4.50 23.25 -18.15
C ALA A 150 4.12 23.94 -19.48
N HIS A 151 5.06 24.08 -20.40
CA HIS A 151 4.74 24.51 -21.76
C HIS A 151 4.41 23.31 -22.64
N VAL A 152 3.29 23.39 -23.39
CA VAL A 152 2.92 22.35 -24.35
C VAL A 152 3.83 22.41 -25.56
N ILE A 153 4.69 21.38 -25.71
CA ILE A 153 5.62 21.24 -26.83
C ILE A 153 4.87 20.73 -28.06
N ARG A 154 4.02 19.73 -27.87
CA ARG A 154 3.31 19.04 -28.96
C ARG A 154 2.01 18.39 -28.51
N GLU A 155 1.10 18.24 -29.46
CA GLU A 155 -0.20 17.55 -29.33
C GLU A 155 -0.24 16.37 -30.31
N TYR A 156 -0.72 15.21 -29.86
CA TYR A 156 -0.88 14.01 -30.65
C TYR A 156 -2.33 13.59 -30.61
N GLU A 157 -2.87 13.20 -31.78
CA GLU A 157 -4.15 12.53 -31.88
C GLU A 157 -3.94 11.03 -31.98
N LEU A 158 -4.57 10.28 -31.10
CA LEU A 158 -4.59 8.84 -31.23
C LEU A 158 -5.63 8.47 -32.26
N SER A 159 -5.26 7.67 -33.25
CA SER A 159 -6.17 7.16 -34.27
C SER A 159 -6.38 5.67 -34.05
N SER A 160 -7.64 5.26 -33.89
CA SER A 160 -8.02 3.86 -33.98
C SER A 160 -8.43 3.49 -35.41
N GLU A 161 -8.44 2.20 -35.77
CA GLU A 161 -8.96 1.71 -37.05
C GLU A 161 -10.40 2.15 -37.27
N SER A 162 -11.18 2.39 -36.23
CA SER A 162 -12.57 2.88 -36.31
C SER A 162 -12.71 4.37 -36.63
N GLY A 163 -11.57 5.11 -36.73
CA GLY A 163 -11.56 6.55 -36.99
C GLY A 163 -12.07 7.44 -35.85
N LYS A 164 -12.32 6.87 -34.66
CA LYS A 164 -12.71 7.62 -33.46
C LYS A 164 -11.50 7.81 -32.55
N SER A 165 -11.36 9.00 -31.98
CA SER A 165 -10.37 9.24 -30.93
C SER A 165 -10.71 8.40 -29.68
N PRO A 166 -9.82 7.50 -29.26
CA PRO A 166 -10.10 6.61 -28.13
C PRO A 166 -10.05 7.37 -26.80
N THR A 167 -10.93 7.01 -25.87
CA THR A 167 -10.80 7.46 -24.48
C THR A 167 -9.56 6.80 -23.86
N VAL A 168 -8.67 7.60 -23.29
CA VAL A 168 -7.45 7.14 -22.62
C VAL A 168 -7.77 6.78 -21.17
N ASN A 169 -7.38 5.59 -20.76
CA ASN A 169 -7.57 5.11 -19.39
C ASN A 169 -6.33 5.41 -18.52
N SER A 170 -5.14 5.23 -19.09
CA SER A 170 -3.88 5.54 -18.39
C SER A 170 -2.74 5.75 -19.37
N ILE A 171 -1.68 6.37 -18.86
CA ILE A 171 -0.37 6.48 -19.52
C ILE A 171 0.65 5.83 -18.58
N TYR A 172 1.52 5.00 -19.12
CA TYR A 172 2.56 4.32 -18.37
C TYR A 172 3.94 4.61 -18.97
N VAL A 173 4.93 4.86 -18.10
CA VAL A 173 6.33 5.00 -18.49
C VAL A 173 7.09 3.82 -17.91
N ASP A 174 7.66 2.99 -18.78
CA ASP A 174 8.40 1.81 -18.35
C ASP A 174 9.81 2.13 -17.82
N SER A 175 10.50 1.10 -17.31
CA SER A 175 11.85 1.25 -16.76
C SER A 175 12.87 1.72 -17.80
N GLY A 176 12.63 1.46 -19.09
CA GLY A 176 13.43 1.95 -20.23
C GLY A 176 13.13 3.39 -20.62
N GLY A 177 12.06 3.99 -20.10
CA GLY A 177 11.58 5.33 -20.45
C GLY A 177 10.65 5.36 -21.67
N SER A 178 10.17 4.19 -22.15
CA SER A 178 9.15 4.16 -23.20
C SER A 178 7.80 4.59 -22.63
N VAL A 179 7.07 5.39 -23.41
CA VAL A 179 5.73 5.88 -23.03
C VAL A 179 4.68 5.05 -23.71
N TRP A 180 3.77 4.50 -22.91
CA TRP A 180 2.67 3.65 -23.33
C TRP A 180 1.35 4.33 -23.01
N VAL A 181 0.39 4.26 -23.93
CA VAL A 181 -0.97 4.77 -23.74
C VAL A 181 -1.95 3.61 -23.84
N LEU A 182 -2.74 3.47 -22.78
CA LEU A 182 -3.78 2.45 -22.67
C LEU A 182 -5.16 3.07 -22.87
N SER A 183 -5.97 2.47 -23.71
CA SER A 183 -7.27 3.03 -24.08
C SER A 183 -8.32 1.95 -24.30
N TYR A 184 -9.56 2.39 -24.46
CA TYR A 184 -10.67 1.51 -24.92
C TYR A 184 -10.51 1.00 -26.36
N ALA A 185 -9.59 1.56 -27.13
CA ALA A 185 -9.36 1.16 -28.53
C ALA A 185 -8.05 0.41 -28.74
N GLY A 186 -7.28 0.19 -27.68
CA GLY A 186 -6.04 -0.55 -27.80
C GLY A 186 -4.88 0.04 -26.99
N LEU A 187 -3.71 -0.52 -27.25
CA LEU A 187 -2.43 -0.14 -26.68
C LEU A 187 -1.60 0.64 -27.70
N PHE A 188 -1.03 1.77 -27.31
CA PHE A 188 -0.15 2.59 -28.16
C PHE A 188 1.18 2.80 -27.47
N LYS A 189 2.26 2.84 -28.27
CA LYS A 189 3.60 3.18 -27.82
C LYS A 189 4.09 4.44 -28.52
N TYR A 190 4.70 5.34 -27.80
CA TYR A 190 5.39 6.49 -28.38
C TYR A 190 6.65 6.04 -29.08
N ASP A 191 6.77 6.39 -30.36
CA ASP A 191 7.98 6.20 -31.15
C ASP A 191 8.74 7.53 -31.29
N LEU A 192 9.93 7.56 -30.70
CA LEU A 192 10.80 8.74 -30.72
C LEU A 192 11.31 9.09 -32.12
N HIS A 193 11.47 8.11 -33.03
CA HIS A 193 12.00 8.35 -34.37
C HIS A 193 10.97 9.02 -35.27
N THR A 194 9.74 8.61 -35.20
CA THR A 194 8.64 9.20 -35.98
C THR A 194 7.94 10.33 -35.23
N ASP A 195 8.26 10.53 -33.94
CA ASP A 195 7.61 11.46 -33.02
C ASP A 195 6.06 11.30 -33.09
N SER A 196 5.60 10.06 -32.95
CA SER A 196 4.17 9.71 -33.01
C SER A 196 3.85 8.50 -32.11
N PHE A 197 2.56 8.29 -31.85
CA PHE A 197 2.07 7.09 -31.17
C PHE A 197 1.74 6.01 -32.20
N VAL A 198 2.32 4.83 -32.02
CA VAL A 198 2.09 3.65 -32.88
C VAL A 198 1.23 2.66 -32.10
N GLY A 199 0.10 2.23 -32.70
CA GLY A 199 -0.80 1.23 -32.14
C GLY A 199 -0.27 -0.19 -32.31
N TYR A 200 -0.75 -1.08 -31.47
CA TYR A 200 -0.54 -2.53 -31.54
C TYR A 200 -1.79 -3.20 -32.10
N PRO A 201 -1.93 -3.36 -33.41
CA PRO A 201 -3.18 -3.82 -34.07
C PRO A 201 -3.68 -5.18 -33.59
N GLN A 202 -2.77 -6.09 -33.22
CA GLN A 202 -3.12 -7.41 -32.71
C GLN A 202 -3.79 -7.37 -31.34
N LEU A 203 -3.72 -6.23 -30.63
CA LEU A 203 -4.34 -6.02 -29.34
C LEU A 203 -5.57 -5.10 -29.41
N GLU A 204 -5.93 -4.60 -30.60
CA GLU A 204 -7.01 -3.60 -30.76
C GLU A 204 -8.43 -4.23 -30.75
N LYS A 205 -8.58 -5.51 -31.03
CA LYS A 205 -9.90 -6.14 -31.21
C LYS A 205 -10.66 -6.33 -29.89
N GLY A 206 -11.40 -5.29 -29.52
CA GLY A 206 -12.42 -5.38 -28.46
C GLY A 206 -11.89 -5.36 -27.04
N ASN A 207 -10.61 -5.11 -26.84
CA ASN A 207 -9.98 -5.13 -25.53
C ASN A 207 -9.83 -3.72 -24.96
N SER A 208 -10.33 -3.52 -23.77
CA SER A 208 -10.22 -2.28 -23.01
C SER A 208 -9.02 -2.37 -22.05
N PHE A 209 -7.92 -1.72 -22.38
CA PHE A 209 -6.72 -1.71 -21.55
C PHE A 209 -6.80 -0.58 -20.53
N PHE A 210 -6.61 -0.93 -19.26
CA PHE A 210 -6.83 0.01 -18.16
C PHE A 210 -5.55 0.42 -17.44
N THR A 211 -4.69 -0.54 -17.12
CA THR A 211 -3.46 -0.29 -16.38
C THR A 211 -2.34 -1.17 -16.92
N MET A 212 -1.12 -0.69 -16.81
CA MET A 212 0.08 -1.40 -17.21
C MET A 212 1.14 -1.24 -16.13
N PHE A 213 1.96 -2.27 -15.95
CA PHE A 213 3.06 -2.27 -15.02
C PHE A 213 4.19 -3.16 -15.54
N GLN A 214 5.43 -2.74 -15.36
CA GLN A 214 6.61 -3.56 -15.60
C GLN A 214 7.19 -3.99 -14.25
N ASP A 215 7.26 -5.30 -14.01
CA ASP A 215 7.82 -5.84 -12.78
C ASP A 215 9.37 -5.71 -12.73
N SER A 216 9.95 -6.01 -11.58
CA SER A 216 11.40 -5.92 -11.36
C SER A 216 12.22 -6.89 -12.23
N SER A 217 11.58 -7.93 -12.79
CA SER A 217 12.17 -8.89 -13.72
C SER A 217 12.04 -8.44 -15.18
N GLY A 218 11.38 -7.30 -15.44
CA GLY A 218 11.18 -6.74 -16.78
C GLY A 218 9.92 -7.24 -17.50
N ASN A 219 9.09 -8.08 -16.87
CA ASN A 219 7.84 -8.53 -17.46
C ASN A 219 6.82 -7.39 -17.48
N TYR A 220 6.07 -7.27 -18.58
CA TYR A 220 4.96 -6.34 -18.66
C TYR A 220 3.64 -7.01 -18.31
N TRP A 221 2.87 -6.38 -17.44
CA TRP A 221 1.56 -6.78 -17.00
C TRP A 221 0.53 -5.76 -17.43
N ILE A 222 -0.58 -6.23 -17.99
CA ILE A 222 -1.69 -5.38 -18.44
C ILE A 222 -2.97 -5.84 -17.75
N GLY A 223 -3.62 -4.91 -17.05
CA GLY A 223 -4.98 -5.08 -16.55
C GLY A 223 -5.99 -4.61 -17.57
N THR A 224 -6.99 -5.44 -17.80
CA THR A 224 -8.03 -5.17 -18.80
C THR A 224 -9.40 -4.97 -18.14
N TRP A 225 -10.33 -4.47 -18.91
CA TRP A 225 -11.75 -4.41 -18.54
C TRP A 225 -12.52 -5.48 -19.29
N GLY A 226 -12.63 -6.67 -18.69
CA GLY A 226 -13.39 -7.80 -19.20
C GLY A 226 -12.58 -9.07 -19.50
N GLU A 227 -11.27 -8.96 -19.70
CA GLU A 227 -10.40 -10.07 -20.10
C GLU A 227 -9.33 -10.43 -19.04
N GLY A 228 -9.40 -9.84 -17.84
CA GLY A 228 -8.54 -10.12 -16.71
C GLY A 228 -7.10 -9.59 -16.82
N LEU A 229 -6.14 -10.39 -16.38
CA LEU A 229 -4.73 -10.04 -16.33
C LEU A 229 -3.96 -10.66 -17.51
N TRP A 230 -3.20 -9.84 -18.21
CA TRP A 230 -2.33 -10.26 -19.30
C TRP A 230 -0.87 -10.03 -18.98
N GLN A 231 -0.01 -10.97 -19.33
CA GLN A 231 1.42 -10.77 -19.47
C GLN A 231 1.70 -10.41 -20.93
N PHE A 232 2.36 -9.28 -21.16
CA PHE A 232 2.59 -8.74 -22.49
C PHE A 232 4.06 -8.86 -22.90
N PHE A 233 4.32 -9.24 -24.12
CA PHE A 233 5.64 -9.44 -24.71
C PHE A 233 5.81 -8.52 -25.93
N PRO A 234 6.32 -7.30 -25.75
CA PRO A 234 6.36 -6.28 -26.81
C PRO A 234 7.21 -6.67 -28.03
N ASP A 235 8.17 -7.59 -27.85
CA ASP A 235 9.09 -8.04 -28.90
C ASP A 235 8.53 -9.23 -29.72
N LYS A 236 7.36 -9.75 -29.35
CA LYS A 236 6.70 -10.84 -30.06
C LYS A 236 5.58 -10.31 -30.95
N ALA A 237 5.21 -11.09 -31.96
CA ALA A 237 4.15 -10.73 -32.90
C ALA A 237 2.95 -11.70 -32.83
N GLY A 238 1.80 -11.25 -33.28
CA GLY A 238 0.58 -12.04 -33.35
C GLY A 238 0.08 -12.43 -31.95
N GLU A 239 -0.48 -13.63 -31.83
CA GLU A 239 -1.03 -14.16 -30.57
C GLU A 239 0.04 -14.48 -29.52
N GLU A 240 1.29 -14.57 -29.90
CA GLU A 240 2.40 -14.80 -28.97
C GLU A 240 2.81 -13.54 -28.20
N CYS A 241 2.29 -12.36 -28.58
CA CYS A 241 2.64 -11.11 -27.90
C CYS A 241 1.99 -10.97 -26.52
N TYR A 242 1.07 -11.85 -26.13
CA TYR A 242 0.47 -11.85 -24.80
C TYR A 242 0.12 -13.25 -24.31
N LYS A 243 0.04 -13.38 -22.99
CA LYS A 243 -0.45 -14.55 -22.27
C LYS A 243 -1.50 -14.12 -21.25
N ARG A 244 -2.69 -14.72 -21.31
CA ARG A 244 -3.73 -14.47 -20.30
C ARG A 244 -3.47 -15.30 -19.06
N HIS A 245 -3.68 -14.68 -17.88
CA HIS A 245 -3.58 -15.33 -16.59
C HIS A 245 -4.93 -15.34 -15.89
N HIS A 246 -5.29 -16.50 -15.35
CA HIS A 246 -6.54 -16.70 -14.62
C HIS A 246 -6.30 -16.43 -13.14
N VAL A 247 -6.74 -15.26 -12.70
CA VAL A 247 -6.75 -14.89 -11.25
C VAL A 247 -8.17 -15.15 -10.76
N LEU A 248 -8.30 -16.01 -9.77
CA LEU A 248 -9.62 -16.41 -9.28
C LEU A 248 -10.10 -15.45 -8.19
N ASN A 249 -11.35 -15.03 -8.32
CA ASN A 249 -12.04 -14.33 -7.24
C ASN A 249 -12.33 -15.34 -6.12
N PRO A 250 -11.80 -15.14 -4.90
CA PRO A 250 -11.94 -16.11 -3.81
C PRO A 250 -13.40 -16.33 -3.34
N ARG A 251 -14.32 -15.40 -3.67
CA ARG A 251 -15.74 -15.51 -3.32
C ARG A 251 -16.54 -16.31 -4.34
N SER A 252 -16.39 -15.97 -5.63
CA SER A 252 -17.18 -16.60 -6.70
C SER A 252 -16.52 -17.86 -7.24
N GLY A 253 -15.21 -18.02 -7.09
CA GLY A 253 -14.43 -19.07 -7.75
C GLY A 253 -14.26 -18.84 -9.26
N GLU A 254 -14.78 -17.73 -9.80
CA GLU A 254 -14.66 -17.38 -11.21
C GLU A 254 -13.39 -16.56 -11.46
N THR A 255 -12.96 -16.51 -12.72
CA THR A 255 -11.83 -15.66 -13.12
C THR A 255 -12.22 -14.18 -12.98
N GLU A 256 -11.37 -13.40 -12.32
CA GLU A 256 -11.56 -11.97 -12.18
C GLU A 256 -11.36 -11.27 -13.53
N PRO A 257 -12.40 -10.58 -14.05
CA PRO A 257 -12.36 -10.05 -15.40
C PRO A 257 -11.72 -8.68 -15.52
N ILE A 258 -11.57 -7.93 -14.41
CA ILE A 258 -11.21 -6.51 -14.44
C ILE A 258 -10.06 -6.25 -13.49
N PHE A 259 -8.99 -5.61 -14.00
CA PHE A 259 -7.92 -5.04 -13.18
C PHE A 259 -7.61 -3.62 -13.63
N PHE A 260 -7.67 -2.66 -12.70
CA PHE A 260 -7.56 -1.23 -13.03
C PHE A 260 -6.43 -0.49 -12.31
N SER A 261 -5.75 -1.11 -11.35
CA SER A 261 -4.57 -0.55 -10.70
C SER A 261 -3.65 -1.68 -10.26
N MET A 262 -2.34 -1.49 -10.43
CA MET A 262 -1.35 -2.50 -10.05
C MET A 262 -0.02 -1.88 -9.67
N THR A 263 0.75 -2.60 -8.84
CA THR A 263 2.10 -2.26 -8.44
C THR A 263 2.83 -3.52 -7.98
N GLN A 264 4.12 -3.43 -7.67
CA GLN A 264 4.92 -4.51 -7.07
C GLN A 264 5.59 -4.02 -5.80
N ASP A 265 5.57 -4.81 -4.73
CA ASP A 265 6.38 -4.53 -3.56
C ASP A 265 7.85 -4.92 -3.79
N ASP A 266 8.76 -4.27 -3.04
CA ASP A 266 10.20 -4.49 -3.17
C ASP A 266 10.70 -5.62 -2.25
N THR A 267 9.88 -6.08 -1.31
CA THR A 267 10.29 -7.01 -0.26
C THR A 267 10.09 -8.47 -0.68
N PHE A 268 8.88 -8.80 -1.13
CA PHE A 268 8.52 -10.14 -1.57
C PHE A 268 8.48 -10.26 -3.10
N GLY A 269 8.41 -9.11 -3.79
CA GLY A 269 8.23 -9.06 -5.23
C GLY A 269 6.82 -9.46 -5.69
N TYR A 270 5.82 -9.42 -4.80
CA TYR A 270 4.45 -9.75 -5.17
C TYR A 270 3.87 -8.66 -6.08
N LEU A 271 3.14 -9.11 -7.09
CA LEU A 271 2.32 -8.23 -7.93
C LEU A 271 0.99 -7.99 -7.23
N TRP A 272 0.74 -6.73 -6.87
CA TRP A 272 -0.49 -6.28 -6.21
C TRP A 272 -1.45 -5.70 -7.23
N LEU A 273 -2.70 -6.16 -7.19
CA LEU A 273 -3.71 -5.87 -8.19
C LEU A 273 -5.01 -5.43 -7.52
N LEU A 274 -5.64 -4.41 -8.09
CA LEU A 274 -6.98 -3.99 -7.71
C LEU A 274 -7.99 -4.33 -8.79
N SER A 275 -9.11 -4.89 -8.34
CA SER A 275 -10.29 -5.15 -9.14
C SER A 275 -11.56 -4.70 -8.39
N TYR A 276 -12.71 -4.81 -9.03
CA TYR A 276 -13.99 -4.68 -8.31
C TYR A 276 -14.24 -5.82 -7.33
N GLY A 277 -13.60 -6.96 -7.52
CA GLY A 277 -13.64 -8.08 -6.58
C GLY A 277 -12.75 -7.88 -5.34
N GLY A 278 -11.91 -6.85 -5.32
CA GLY A 278 -11.05 -6.49 -4.20
C GLY A 278 -9.57 -6.38 -4.51
N LEU A 279 -8.75 -6.63 -3.50
CA LEU A 279 -7.27 -6.61 -3.56
C LEU A 279 -6.72 -8.03 -3.72
N TYR A 280 -5.74 -8.19 -4.60
CA TYR A 280 -5.03 -9.44 -4.86
C TYR A 280 -3.53 -9.22 -4.73
N ALA A 281 -2.83 -10.19 -4.16
CA ALA A 281 -1.37 -10.30 -4.19
C ALA A 281 -1.00 -11.59 -4.91
N LEU A 282 -0.12 -11.50 -5.90
CA LEU A 282 0.29 -12.63 -6.75
C LEU A 282 1.80 -12.80 -6.71
N GLU A 283 2.25 -14.01 -6.48
CA GLU A 283 3.63 -14.43 -6.62
C GLU A 283 3.87 -14.98 -8.04
N TYR A 284 4.86 -14.43 -8.74
CA TYR A 284 5.28 -14.94 -10.04
C TYR A 284 6.44 -15.94 -9.86
N THR A 285 6.18 -17.21 -10.14
CA THR A 285 7.13 -18.30 -9.84
C THR A 285 8.21 -18.51 -10.91
N GLY A 286 8.26 -17.64 -11.94
CA GLY A 286 9.27 -17.74 -13.01
C GLY A 286 9.00 -18.82 -14.07
N GLU A 287 8.19 -19.83 -13.76
CA GLU A 287 7.76 -20.88 -14.70
C GLU A 287 6.55 -20.45 -15.54
N GLY A 288 6.25 -19.16 -15.53
CA GLY A 288 5.09 -18.60 -16.23
C GLY A 288 3.76 -18.81 -15.51
N THR A 289 3.78 -19.15 -14.23
CA THR A 289 2.60 -19.32 -13.38
C THR A 289 2.51 -18.24 -12.32
N LEU A 290 1.28 -17.85 -11.99
CA LEU A 290 0.98 -16.93 -10.89
C LEU A 290 0.32 -17.73 -9.76
N LYS A 291 0.81 -17.54 -8.56
CA LYS A 291 0.23 -18.09 -7.33
C LYS A 291 -0.41 -16.94 -6.54
N GLN A 292 -1.66 -17.09 -6.16
CA GLN A 292 -2.34 -16.14 -5.31
C GLN A 292 -1.86 -16.28 -3.86
N VAL A 293 -1.47 -15.18 -3.25
CA VAL A 293 -1.02 -15.09 -1.86
C VAL A 293 -2.21 -14.71 -0.99
N ASP A 294 -2.32 -15.36 0.16
CA ASP A 294 -3.33 -15.05 1.15
C ASP A 294 -2.94 -13.81 1.95
N ILE A 295 -3.77 -12.77 1.88
CA ILE A 295 -3.54 -11.46 2.50
C ILE A 295 -4.75 -10.99 3.32
N HIS A 296 -5.70 -11.88 3.62
CA HIS A 296 -6.96 -11.49 4.28
C HIS A 296 -6.78 -10.93 5.69
N ASP A 297 -5.68 -11.27 6.37
CA ASP A 297 -5.35 -10.75 7.70
C ASP A 297 -4.76 -9.33 7.68
N LEU A 298 -4.32 -8.85 6.51
CA LEU A 298 -3.70 -7.52 6.38
C LEU A 298 -4.73 -6.41 6.27
N VAL A 299 -5.67 -6.57 5.37
CA VAL A 299 -6.70 -5.58 5.04
C VAL A 299 -7.98 -6.30 4.64
N ASP A 300 -9.10 -5.61 4.67
CA ASP A 300 -10.31 -6.16 4.06
C ASP A 300 -10.11 -6.30 2.55
N THR A 301 -9.73 -7.51 2.13
CA THR A 301 -9.48 -7.83 0.72
C THR A 301 -10.73 -7.69 -0.15
N GLN A 302 -11.89 -7.53 0.45
CA GLN A 302 -13.19 -7.44 -0.22
C GLN A 302 -13.71 -6.02 -0.33
N MET A 303 -12.99 -5.05 0.25
CA MET A 303 -13.29 -3.64 0.12
C MET A 303 -13.01 -3.17 -1.32
N MET A 304 -13.83 -2.27 -1.81
CA MET A 304 -13.63 -1.66 -3.12
C MET A 304 -12.57 -0.56 -3.03
N TYR A 305 -11.34 -0.92 -3.34
CA TYR A 305 -10.24 0.03 -3.43
C TYR A 305 -10.25 0.73 -4.79
N THR A 306 -9.84 1.98 -4.81
CA THR A 306 -9.80 2.82 -6.02
C THR A 306 -8.41 2.94 -6.61
N ARG A 307 -7.36 2.89 -5.77
CA ARG A 307 -5.97 3.06 -6.18
C ARG A 307 -5.03 2.29 -5.25
N ILE A 308 -3.97 1.74 -5.85
CA ILE A 308 -2.78 1.27 -5.13
C ILE A 308 -1.55 2.00 -5.65
N ARG A 309 -0.71 2.48 -4.74
CA ARG A 309 0.53 3.18 -5.07
C ARG A 309 1.63 2.75 -4.11
N LYS A 310 2.84 2.59 -4.63
CA LYS A 310 4.04 2.39 -3.82
C LYS A 310 4.67 3.74 -3.51
N ASP A 311 5.04 3.98 -2.25
CA ASP A 311 5.82 5.15 -1.85
C ASP A 311 7.32 4.92 -2.05
N ARG A 312 8.12 5.91 -1.67
CA ARG A 312 9.58 5.88 -1.84
C ARG A 312 10.28 4.99 -0.82
N GLU A 313 9.64 4.71 0.28
CA GLU A 313 10.08 3.80 1.33
C GLU A 313 9.73 2.34 1.03
N GLY A 314 8.98 2.10 -0.05
CA GLY A 314 8.53 0.76 -0.48
C GLY A 314 7.19 0.33 0.10
N ASN A 315 6.53 1.18 0.90
CA ASN A 315 5.21 0.87 1.45
C ASN A 315 4.13 1.02 0.37
N LEU A 316 3.02 0.29 0.54
CA LEU A 316 1.89 0.36 -0.39
C LEU A 316 0.74 1.15 0.23
N TRP A 317 0.29 2.17 -0.47
CA TRP A 317 -0.89 2.95 -0.12
C TRP A 317 -2.09 2.45 -0.89
N LEU A 318 -3.16 2.16 -0.14
CA LEU A 318 -4.45 1.73 -0.66
C LEU A 318 -5.48 2.82 -0.39
N ALA A 319 -6.10 3.32 -1.44
CA ALA A 319 -7.23 4.24 -1.37
C ALA A 319 -8.54 3.49 -1.60
N SER A 320 -9.60 3.89 -0.92
CA SER A 320 -10.96 3.40 -1.15
C SER A 320 -11.98 4.55 -1.07
N TYR A 321 -13.26 4.23 -1.25
CA TYR A 321 -14.33 5.20 -1.06
C TYR A 321 -14.59 5.54 0.41
N ASP A 322 -14.14 4.70 1.34
CA ASP A 322 -14.46 4.84 2.76
C ASP A 322 -13.21 4.91 3.66
N MET A 323 -12.05 4.52 3.17
CA MET A 323 -10.82 4.43 3.97
C MET A 323 -9.55 4.54 3.13
N ALA A 324 -8.44 4.81 3.81
CA ALA A 324 -7.09 4.66 3.26
C ALA A 324 -6.24 3.82 4.20
N TYR A 325 -5.48 2.91 3.64
CA TYR A 325 -4.56 2.04 4.36
C TYR A 325 -3.15 2.16 3.82
N THR A 326 -2.18 1.89 4.68
CA THR A 326 -0.79 1.67 4.28
C THR A 326 -0.40 0.26 4.65
N ILE A 327 0.18 -0.48 3.71
CA ILE A 327 0.83 -1.77 3.97
C ILE A 327 2.32 -1.50 4.09
N PHE A 328 2.88 -1.86 5.24
CA PHE A 328 4.31 -1.77 5.53
C PHE A 328 4.94 -3.15 5.40
N PHE A 329 6.17 -3.17 4.90
CA PHE A 329 6.99 -4.35 4.84
C PHE A 329 8.06 -4.21 5.92
N ASP A 330 7.86 -4.88 7.05
CA ASP A 330 8.78 -4.75 8.18
C ASP A 330 9.96 -5.70 8.01
N ASN A 331 11.13 -5.11 7.78
CA ASN A 331 12.43 -5.81 7.75
C ASN A 331 13.15 -5.69 9.11
N SER A 332 12.51 -5.07 10.10
CA SER A 332 13.09 -4.96 11.44
C SER A 332 12.89 -6.28 12.20
N ASN A 333 13.81 -6.57 13.13
CA ASN A 333 13.65 -7.66 14.10
C ASN A 333 12.59 -7.33 15.17
N ILE A 334 11.54 -6.58 14.79
CA ILE A 334 10.42 -6.22 15.66
C ILE A 334 9.25 -7.12 15.25
N ASP A 335 8.99 -8.11 16.09
CA ASP A 335 7.80 -8.95 15.93
C ASP A 335 6.56 -8.12 16.29
N ASN A 336 5.65 -8.01 15.34
CA ASN A 336 4.37 -7.33 15.53
C ASN A 336 3.28 -8.36 15.77
N TYR A 337 2.61 -8.24 16.91
CA TYR A 337 1.46 -9.08 17.26
C TYR A 337 0.18 -8.30 17.01
N PRO A 338 -0.66 -8.72 16.02
CA PRO A 338 -1.91 -8.02 15.72
C PRO A 338 -2.84 -8.00 16.92
N LEU A 339 -3.31 -6.84 17.34
CA LEU A 339 -4.27 -6.66 18.44
C LEU A 339 -5.54 -7.52 18.28
N ARG A 340 -5.92 -7.80 17.02
CA ARG A 340 -7.06 -8.64 16.71
C ARG A 340 -6.86 -10.08 17.15
N GLN A 341 -5.72 -10.69 16.84
CA GLN A 341 -5.39 -12.05 17.30
C GLN A 341 -5.33 -12.12 18.83
N PHE A 342 -4.75 -11.08 19.46
CA PHE A 342 -4.73 -10.98 20.90
C PHE A 342 -6.15 -10.97 21.50
N LYS A 343 -7.06 -10.14 20.96
CA LYS A 343 -8.46 -10.07 21.39
C LYS A 343 -9.22 -11.37 21.15
N GLU A 344 -9.02 -12.02 20.01
CA GLU A 344 -9.67 -13.29 19.68
C GLU A 344 -9.21 -14.43 20.60
N GLN A 345 -7.94 -14.48 20.99
CA GLN A 345 -7.40 -15.52 21.85
C GLN A 345 -7.63 -15.26 23.34
N THR A 346 -7.57 -14.02 23.78
CA THR A 346 -7.68 -13.65 25.20
C THR A 346 -9.07 -13.15 25.61
N GLY A 347 -9.86 -12.64 24.66
CA GLY A 347 -11.10 -11.91 24.92
C GLY A 347 -10.90 -10.50 25.48
N TRP A 348 -9.67 -10.00 25.51
CA TRP A 348 -9.33 -8.71 26.13
C TRP A 348 -9.42 -7.56 25.12
N ASP A 349 -9.94 -6.42 25.55
CA ASP A 349 -9.79 -5.17 24.85
C ASP A 349 -8.41 -4.56 25.19
N ALA A 350 -7.70 -4.14 24.17
CA ALA A 350 -6.25 -3.89 24.20
C ALA A 350 -5.81 -2.60 24.91
N ASN A 351 -6.08 -2.46 26.18
CA ASN A 351 -5.48 -1.41 27.03
C ASN A 351 -4.30 -1.98 27.82
N LEU A 352 -3.22 -2.35 27.10
CA LEU A 352 -2.00 -2.81 27.73
C LEU A 352 -1.34 -1.67 28.51
N LEU A 353 -1.03 -1.90 29.78
CA LEU A 353 -0.33 -0.94 30.63
C LEU A 353 1.19 -1.15 30.60
N ASN A 354 1.64 -2.40 30.67
CA ASN A 354 3.03 -2.76 30.68
C ASN A 354 3.28 -4.05 29.89
N LEU A 355 4.46 -4.11 29.29
CA LEU A 355 5.00 -5.28 28.60
C LEU A 355 6.39 -5.60 29.15
N CYS A 356 6.70 -6.88 29.24
CA CYS A 356 8.01 -7.32 29.67
C CYS A 356 8.32 -8.72 29.16
N LEU A 357 9.48 -8.91 28.54
CA LEU A 357 9.96 -10.21 28.05
C LEU A 357 10.89 -10.81 29.10
N ASP A 358 10.63 -12.06 29.52
CA ASP A 358 11.49 -12.79 30.43
C ASP A 358 12.60 -13.58 29.71
N GLY A 359 13.46 -14.27 30.49
CA GLY A 359 14.57 -15.02 29.95
C GLY A 359 14.18 -16.31 29.19
N ASP A 360 12.91 -16.73 29.25
CA ASP A 360 12.37 -17.93 28.65
C ASP A 360 11.51 -17.63 27.40
N ASN A 361 11.67 -16.41 26.81
CA ASN A 361 10.88 -15.93 25.67
C ASN A 361 9.38 -15.84 25.95
N VAL A 362 8.98 -15.59 27.20
CA VAL A 362 7.60 -15.35 27.54
C VAL A 362 7.34 -13.87 27.75
N LEU A 363 6.42 -13.33 27.00
CA LEU A 363 5.97 -11.95 27.10
C LEU A 363 4.92 -11.83 28.22
N TRP A 364 5.23 -11.04 29.24
CA TRP A 364 4.33 -10.72 30.32
C TRP A 364 3.61 -9.42 30.00
N MET A 365 2.29 -9.43 30.05
CA MET A 365 1.44 -8.29 29.71
C MET A 365 0.50 -7.98 30.85
N SER A 366 0.48 -6.72 31.31
CA SER A 366 -0.50 -6.26 32.27
C SER A 366 -1.50 -5.31 31.61
N GLN A 367 -2.76 -5.44 32.02
CA GLN A 367 -3.89 -4.66 31.51
C GLN A 367 -4.65 -4.01 32.66
N ASP A 368 -5.21 -2.81 32.39
CA ASP A 368 -6.06 -2.09 33.36
C ASP A 368 -7.31 -2.93 33.65
N ARG A 369 -7.54 -3.27 34.92
CA ARG A 369 -8.68 -4.04 35.47
C ARG A 369 -8.78 -5.53 35.11
N TYR A 370 -7.88 -6.07 34.27
CA TYR A 370 -7.99 -7.48 33.83
C TYR A 370 -6.82 -8.36 34.28
N GLY A 371 -5.85 -7.78 35.01
CA GLY A 371 -4.77 -8.56 35.60
C GLY A 371 -3.60 -8.78 34.65
N LEU A 372 -3.14 -10.01 34.54
CA LEU A 372 -1.91 -10.39 33.87
C LEU A 372 -2.16 -11.46 32.80
N CYS A 373 -1.53 -11.33 31.65
CA CYS A 373 -1.51 -12.33 30.58
C CYS A 373 -0.06 -12.67 30.22
N LEU A 374 0.17 -13.91 29.84
CA LEU A 374 1.43 -14.42 29.33
C LEU A 374 1.29 -14.85 27.89
N TYR A 375 2.31 -14.58 27.09
CA TYR A 375 2.40 -15.09 25.74
C TYR A 375 3.77 -15.73 25.52
N ASP A 376 3.78 -17.03 25.24
CA ASP A 376 4.98 -17.79 24.90
C ASP A 376 5.28 -17.60 23.41
N LEU A 377 6.30 -16.82 23.12
CA LEU A 377 6.76 -16.51 21.73
C LEU A 377 7.23 -17.77 20.98
N SER A 378 7.74 -18.77 21.72
CA SER A 378 8.29 -19.99 21.11
C SER A 378 7.21 -20.98 20.70
N ARG A 379 6.04 -20.92 21.36
CA ARG A 379 4.93 -21.87 21.17
C ARG A 379 3.70 -21.25 20.54
N ASP A 380 3.74 -19.93 20.29
CA ASP A 380 2.57 -19.13 19.85
C ASP A 380 1.33 -19.40 20.71
N ALA A 381 1.51 -19.34 22.05
CA ALA A 381 0.48 -19.72 22.99
C ALA A 381 0.24 -18.68 24.08
N PHE A 382 -1.03 -18.33 24.30
CA PHE A 382 -1.45 -17.43 25.36
C PHE A 382 -1.90 -18.19 26.62
N ALA A 383 -1.62 -17.60 27.79
CA ALA A 383 -2.23 -17.99 29.06
C ALA A 383 -2.83 -16.77 29.75
N ASP A 384 -4.14 -16.81 29.92
CA ASP A 384 -4.87 -15.85 30.74
C ASP A 384 -4.73 -16.24 32.23
N ILE A 385 -4.01 -15.42 32.98
CA ILE A 385 -3.72 -15.68 34.40
C ILE A 385 -4.78 -15.10 35.30
N SER A 386 -5.62 -14.21 34.81
CA SER A 386 -6.76 -13.68 35.59
C SER A 386 -7.68 -14.79 36.11
N LYS A 387 -7.67 -15.94 35.46
CA LYS A 387 -8.46 -17.12 35.81
C LYS A 387 -7.74 -18.15 36.69
N THR A 388 -6.46 -18.02 36.96
CA THR A 388 -5.61 -19.06 37.55
C THR A 388 -4.99 -18.70 38.90
N GLY A 389 -5.66 -18.04 39.81
CA GLY A 389 -5.12 -17.88 41.16
C GLY A 389 -5.49 -16.58 41.89
N ASN A 390 -4.91 -16.37 43.08
CA ASN A 390 -5.16 -15.23 43.97
C ASN A 390 -4.77 -13.83 43.43
N LEU A 391 -4.43 -13.73 42.14
CA LEU A 391 -4.03 -12.49 41.45
C LEU A 391 -5.14 -11.98 40.50
N GLY A 392 -6.31 -12.64 40.44
CA GLY A 392 -7.42 -12.25 39.56
C GLY A 392 -7.94 -10.85 39.88
N GLU A 393 -8.34 -10.11 38.84
CA GLU A 393 -8.90 -8.75 38.87
C GLU A 393 -8.05 -7.65 39.56
N ALA A 394 -6.84 -7.95 39.99
CA ALA A 394 -5.94 -6.95 40.55
C ALA A 394 -5.23 -6.16 39.45
N ASP A 395 -5.22 -4.84 39.54
CA ASP A 395 -4.41 -3.98 38.71
C ASP A 395 -2.92 -4.23 38.97
N ILE A 396 -2.32 -5.10 38.18
CA ILE A 396 -0.91 -5.47 38.30
C ILE A 396 -0.07 -4.59 37.37
N LEU A 397 0.91 -3.91 37.96
CA LEU A 397 1.87 -3.09 37.22
C LEU A 397 3.23 -3.76 37.21
N ILE A 398 3.67 -4.21 36.06
CA ILE A 398 5.01 -4.78 35.86
C ILE A 398 6.04 -3.69 36.04
N LYS A 399 7.07 -3.91 36.87
CA LYS A 399 8.12 -2.94 37.20
C LYS A 399 9.46 -3.30 36.54
N SER A 400 9.81 -4.58 36.53
CA SER A 400 11.04 -5.05 35.87
C SER A 400 10.97 -6.52 35.56
N CYS A 401 11.68 -6.95 34.52
CA CYS A 401 11.93 -8.33 34.18
C CYS A 401 13.37 -8.75 34.50
N SER A 402 13.53 -10.01 34.85
CA SER A 402 14.81 -10.68 34.99
C SER A 402 14.74 -12.09 34.42
N LYS A 403 15.89 -12.73 34.23
CA LYS A 403 15.95 -14.14 33.82
C LYS A 403 15.20 -15.09 34.76
N SER A 404 14.93 -14.66 36.00
CA SER A 404 14.31 -15.48 37.04
C SER A 404 12.89 -15.09 37.39
N GLY A 405 12.27 -14.19 36.63
CA GLY A 405 10.88 -13.76 36.83
C GLY A 405 10.68 -12.25 36.72
N VAL A 406 9.48 -11.81 37.03
CA VAL A 406 8.99 -10.45 36.85
C VAL A 406 8.66 -9.84 38.20
N TRP A 407 9.15 -8.63 38.48
CA TRP A 407 8.72 -7.84 39.61
C TRP A 407 7.53 -6.99 39.26
N ALA A 408 6.48 -7.06 40.06
CA ALA A 408 5.24 -6.34 39.83
C ALA A 408 4.72 -5.72 41.13
N SER A 409 4.01 -4.60 41.02
CA SER A 409 3.24 -3.99 42.09
C SER A 409 1.74 -4.14 41.83
N ILE A 410 0.97 -4.21 42.90
CA ILE A 410 -0.51 -4.22 42.82
C ILE A 410 -0.96 -2.78 43.13
N ARG A 411 -1.81 -2.21 42.24
CA ARG A 411 -2.32 -0.85 42.41
C ARG A 411 -3.16 -0.75 43.68
N GLY A 412 -2.91 0.29 44.48
CA GLY A 412 -3.62 0.53 45.74
C GLY A 412 -3.11 -0.29 46.95
N VAL A 413 -2.08 -1.10 46.76
CA VAL A 413 -1.45 -1.88 47.83
C VAL A 413 0.06 -1.59 47.86
N THR A 414 0.61 -1.42 49.06
CA THR A 414 2.05 -1.18 49.28
C THR A 414 2.85 -2.48 49.23
N ARG A 415 2.65 -3.28 48.17
CA ARG A 415 3.29 -4.60 47.99
C ARG A 415 4.03 -4.67 46.68
N LEU A 416 5.22 -5.26 46.74
CA LEU A 416 6.00 -5.65 45.56
C LEU A 416 6.09 -7.18 45.53
N ILE A 417 5.61 -7.79 44.44
CA ILE A 417 5.61 -9.23 44.28
C ILE A 417 6.58 -9.63 43.19
N ARG A 418 7.26 -10.73 43.39
CA ARG A 418 8.03 -11.40 42.34
C ARG A 418 7.27 -12.60 41.82
N LEU A 419 6.99 -12.56 40.53
CA LEU A 419 6.28 -13.61 39.83
C LEU A 419 7.24 -14.43 38.99
N THR A 420 7.05 -15.74 39.00
CA THR A 420 7.80 -16.67 38.15
C THR A 420 6.82 -17.46 37.30
N ASN A 421 7.29 -17.90 36.15
CA ASN A 421 6.52 -18.70 35.20
C ASN A 421 7.07 -20.13 35.16
N GLN A 422 6.19 -21.12 35.23
CA GLN A 422 6.47 -22.51 34.92
C GLN A 422 5.40 -23.04 33.97
N ASN A 423 5.74 -23.25 32.69
CA ASN A 423 4.82 -23.73 31.66
C ASN A 423 3.53 -22.89 31.58
N LEU A 424 3.68 -21.56 31.48
CA LEU A 424 2.57 -20.57 31.44
C LEU A 424 1.70 -20.58 32.72
N ARG A 425 2.21 -21.09 33.82
CA ARG A 425 1.57 -20.97 35.15
C ARG A 425 2.39 -20.02 36.03
N VAL A 426 1.73 -19.00 36.54
CA VAL A 426 2.37 -17.99 37.37
C VAL A 426 2.32 -18.40 38.83
N GLN A 427 3.46 -18.23 39.52
CA GLN A 427 3.60 -18.41 40.95
C GLN A 427 4.17 -17.14 41.57
N VAL A 428 3.70 -16.78 42.75
CA VAL A 428 4.31 -15.75 43.58
C VAL A 428 5.53 -16.35 44.27
N ALA A 429 6.71 -15.94 43.83
CA ALA A 429 7.96 -16.44 44.38
C ALA A 429 8.39 -15.63 45.63
N GLU A 430 8.13 -14.34 45.61
CA GLU A 430 8.47 -13.42 46.71
C GLU A 430 7.34 -12.38 46.86
N ASP A 431 7.08 -11.96 48.09
CA ASP A 431 6.07 -10.98 48.42
C ASP A 431 6.66 -10.03 49.51
N VAL A 432 6.88 -8.78 49.12
CA VAL A 432 7.53 -7.77 49.96
C VAL A 432 6.52 -6.67 50.31
N ASP A 433 6.25 -6.51 51.59
CA ASP A 433 5.44 -5.40 52.11
C ASP A 433 6.30 -4.13 52.18
N LEU A 434 6.03 -3.17 51.32
CA LEU A 434 6.78 -1.91 51.26
C LEU A 434 6.39 -0.93 52.39
N SER A 435 5.32 -1.19 53.14
CA SER A 435 4.91 -0.36 54.28
C SER A 435 5.89 -0.45 55.43
N LEU A 436 6.75 -1.47 55.46
CA LEU A 436 7.77 -1.72 56.48
C LEU A 436 9.14 -1.14 56.14
N ILE A 437 9.30 -0.53 54.98
CA ILE A 437 10.56 0.11 54.54
C ILE A 437 10.48 1.60 54.89
N HIS A 438 11.03 1.94 56.05
CA HIS A 438 11.25 3.33 56.50
C HIS A 438 12.69 3.73 56.25
#